data_db1c3a5457234f4a7434caafa7328ab9
#
_entry.id   db1c3a5457234f4a7434caafa7328ab9
#
_cell.length_a   1.000
_cell.length_b   1.000
_cell.length_c   1.000
_cell.angle_alpha   90.00
_cell.angle_beta   90.00
_cell.angle_gamma   90.00
#
_symmetry.space_group_name_H-M   'P 1'
#
loop_
_entity.id
_entity.type
_entity.pdbx_description
1 polymer ?
#
loop_
_entity_poly.entity_id
_entity_poly.type
_entity_poly.pdbx_seq_one_letter_code
_entity_poly.pdbx_strand_id
1 'polypeptide(L)'
;MKRMISLLSVAVLIAIFSCSQGTGDKTENASASGSTSVAGGGQENVNDNESQKDVVKVAASSKDFTTLVAALKQAGLVTSLSNAGPFTVFAPTNAAFDKLPAGTVDGLMKDDKKDDLANILQYHVALGGLKSADFKDGQVLGMANGDNVIINVKDGKITLNNLIQITATIQASNGIIYAIDGVLLPTPAK
;
A
#
# COMPACT_ATOMS: atom_id res chain seq x y z
N MET A 1 -51.36 0.29 2.30
CA MET A 1 -51.46 1.75 2.45
C MET A 1 -50.19 2.31 1.82
N LYS A 2 -50.16 2.61 0.59
CA LYS A 2 -50.40 3.81 -0.22
C LYS A 2 -49.72 5.08 0.32
N ARG A 3 -48.89 5.64 -0.56
CA ARG A 3 -48.44 7.03 -0.72
C ARG A 3 -46.95 7.25 -0.42
N MET A 4 -46.12 8.02 -1.14
CA MET A 4 -46.36 8.87 -2.35
C MET A 4 -44.97 9.21 -2.94
N ILE A 5 -44.95 9.21 -4.23
CA ILE A 5 -43.92 9.71 -5.15
C ILE A 5 -43.75 11.22 -4.92
N SER A 6 -42.54 11.72 -4.86
CA SER A 6 -42.25 13.13 -5.13
C SER A 6 -41.04 13.23 -6.06
N LEU A 7 -41.40 13.48 -7.32
CA LEU A 7 -40.52 13.98 -8.38
C LEU A 7 -40.28 15.47 -8.11
N LEU A 8 -39.01 15.89 -8.08
CA LEU A 8 -38.68 17.29 -8.31
C LEU A 8 -37.55 17.36 -9.35
N SER A 9 -38.01 17.71 -10.57
CA SER A 9 -37.22 18.24 -11.67
C SER A 9 -36.70 19.63 -11.31
N VAL A 10 -35.40 19.90 -11.53
CA VAL A 10 -34.91 21.26 -11.76
C VAL A 10 -33.80 21.24 -12.81
N ALA A 11 -34.20 21.67 -13.94
CA ALA A 11 -33.66 22.51 -15.01
C ALA A 11 -32.13 22.80 -15.08
N VAL A 12 -31.66 22.46 -16.22
CA VAL A 12 -30.55 22.87 -17.07
C VAL A 12 -30.31 24.38 -17.06
N LEU A 13 -29.05 24.80 -16.91
CA LEU A 13 -28.57 26.08 -17.41
C LEU A 13 -27.19 25.88 -18.07
N ILE A 14 -27.25 25.84 -19.40
CA ILE A 14 -26.15 25.89 -20.35
C ILE A 14 -25.67 27.35 -20.43
N ALA A 15 -24.44 27.64 -20.10
CA ALA A 15 -23.79 28.89 -20.49
C ALA A 15 -22.62 28.57 -21.42
N ILE A 16 -22.88 28.77 -22.68
CA ILE A 16 -21.90 28.86 -23.78
C ILE A 16 -21.18 30.20 -23.65
N PHE A 17 -19.84 30.16 -23.59
CA PHE A 17 -19.03 31.36 -23.80
C PHE A 17 -18.11 31.15 -24.98
N SER A 18 -18.34 32.03 -25.97
CA SER A 18 -17.80 32.09 -27.32
C SER A 18 -16.37 32.59 -27.40
N CYS A 19 -15.63 31.94 -28.21
CA CYS A 19 -14.61 32.34 -29.18
C CYS A 19 -14.09 33.80 -29.15
N SER A 20 -12.74 33.97 -29.15
CA SER A 20 -12.11 35.02 -29.93
C SER A 20 -10.74 34.55 -30.47
N GLN A 21 -10.68 34.48 -31.80
CA GLN A 21 -9.48 34.34 -32.60
C GLN A 21 -8.71 35.65 -32.63
N GLY A 22 -7.39 35.57 -32.61
CA GLY A 22 -6.49 36.67 -32.94
C GLY A 22 -5.26 36.12 -33.68
N THR A 23 -5.26 36.36 -34.99
CA THR A 23 -4.25 36.02 -35.98
C THR A 23 -3.05 36.96 -35.99
N GLY A 24 -1.85 36.44 -36.38
CA GLY A 24 -0.72 37.18 -36.97
C GLY A 24 0.35 37.55 -35.97
N ASP A 25 1.61 37.44 -36.17
CA ASP A 25 2.40 37.54 -37.39
C ASP A 25 3.82 36.97 -37.17
N LYS A 26 4.42 36.56 -38.24
CA LYS A 26 5.79 36.07 -38.40
C LYS A 26 6.80 37.22 -38.28
N THR A 27 7.92 37.04 -37.58
CA THR A 27 9.20 37.60 -38.00
C THR A 27 10.36 36.81 -37.37
N GLU A 28 11.18 36.23 -38.24
CA GLU A 28 12.54 35.78 -37.96
C GLU A 28 13.42 36.96 -37.60
N ASN A 29 14.31 36.82 -36.64
CA ASN A 29 15.71 37.19 -36.89
C ASN A 29 16.66 36.67 -35.79
N ALA A 30 17.84 36.37 -36.29
CA ALA A 30 18.98 35.70 -35.72
C ALA A 30 19.76 36.50 -34.65
N SER A 31 20.52 35.76 -33.88
CA SER A 31 21.89 36.03 -33.39
C SER A 31 22.09 37.13 -32.33
N ALA A 32 22.51 36.71 -31.17
CA ALA A 32 23.82 36.94 -30.57
C ALA A 32 23.88 36.60 -29.09
N SER A 33 24.74 35.67 -28.75
CA SER A 33 25.68 35.68 -27.61
C SER A 33 25.40 36.64 -26.46
N GLY A 34 25.15 36.10 -25.29
CA GLY A 34 25.12 36.80 -24.03
C GLY A 34 25.06 35.81 -22.89
N SER A 35 26.23 35.31 -22.48
CA SER A 35 26.41 34.63 -21.21
C SER A 35 25.91 35.51 -20.06
N THR A 36 24.84 35.15 -19.41
CA THR A 36 24.58 35.48 -18.04
C THR A 36 24.13 34.24 -17.35
N SER A 37 25.02 33.66 -16.59
CA SER A 37 24.78 32.63 -15.63
C SER A 37 23.80 33.16 -14.57
N VAL A 38 22.52 32.96 -14.78
CA VAL A 38 21.55 32.98 -13.69
C VAL A 38 21.62 31.60 -13.09
N ALA A 39 22.15 31.53 -11.88
CA ALA A 39 22.08 30.39 -11.01
C ALA A 39 20.60 30.08 -10.78
N GLY A 40 20.00 29.40 -11.73
CA GLY A 40 18.79 28.62 -11.53
C GLY A 40 19.21 27.43 -10.71
N GLY A 41 18.99 27.47 -9.40
CA GLY A 41 19.07 26.28 -8.56
C GLY A 41 18.10 25.26 -9.10
N GLY A 42 18.58 24.46 -10.05
CA GLY A 42 17.90 23.25 -10.48
C GLY A 42 17.78 22.38 -9.25
N GLN A 43 16.59 21.86 -9.04
CA GLN A 43 16.26 20.88 -8.01
C GLN A 43 16.96 19.53 -8.31
N GLU A 44 18.26 19.57 -8.56
CA GLU A 44 19.07 18.37 -8.80
C GLU A 44 19.52 17.68 -7.52
N ASN A 45 19.12 18.22 -6.36
CA ASN A 45 19.30 17.62 -5.05
C ASN A 45 17.98 17.46 -4.28
N VAL A 46 16.90 17.11 -4.97
CA VAL A 46 15.81 16.45 -4.29
C VAL A 46 16.32 15.04 -3.99
N ASN A 47 16.87 14.88 -2.81
CA ASN A 47 17.03 13.57 -2.23
C ASN A 47 15.63 12.94 -2.21
N ASP A 48 15.34 12.05 -3.16
CA ASP A 48 14.11 11.25 -3.20
C ASP A 48 13.94 10.36 -1.96
N ASN A 49 14.77 10.53 -0.96
CA ASN A 49 14.67 9.93 0.37
C ASN A 49 13.57 10.53 1.24
N GLU A 50 13.03 11.69 0.87
CA GLU A 50 11.94 12.36 1.59
C GLU A 50 10.57 12.17 0.91
N SER A 51 10.52 11.66 -0.31
CA SER A 51 9.29 11.14 -0.88
C SER A 51 8.81 10.02 0.02
N GLN A 52 7.65 10.19 0.66
CA GLN A 52 7.11 9.16 1.55
C GLN A 52 7.11 7.82 0.82
N LYS A 53 7.94 6.90 1.31
CA LYS A 53 8.13 5.59 0.69
C LYS A 53 6.83 4.79 0.79
N ASP A 54 6.45 4.11 -0.30
CA ASP A 54 5.36 3.14 -0.27
C ASP A 54 5.69 1.97 0.67
N VAL A 55 4.68 1.16 1.02
CA VAL A 55 4.85 0.03 1.97
C VAL A 55 5.95 -0.94 1.53
N VAL A 56 6.17 -1.14 0.23
CA VAL A 56 7.21 -2.04 -0.28
C VAL A 56 8.60 -1.43 -0.10
N LYS A 57 8.76 -0.14 -0.42
CA LYS A 57 10.04 0.57 -0.24
C LYS A 57 10.41 0.72 1.23
N VAL A 58 9.43 0.96 2.10
CA VAL A 58 9.64 0.97 3.55
C VAL A 58 10.12 -0.39 4.03
N ALA A 59 9.43 -1.47 3.66
CA ALA A 59 9.84 -2.83 4.00
C ALA A 59 11.24 -3.16 3.46
N ALA A 60 11.54 -2.79 2.20
CA ALA A 60 12.84 -3.03 1.57
C ALA A 60 14.00 -2.23 2.21
N SER A 61 13.71 -1.10 2.84
CA SER A 61 14.72 -0.30 3.55
C SER A 61 15.04 -0.83 4.96
N SER A 62 14.22 -1.74 5.49
CA SER A 62 14.41 -2.35 6.80
C SER A 62 15.13 -3.71 6.69
N LYS A 63 16.08 -3.92 7.57
CA LYS A 63 16.81 -5.21 7.66
C LYS A 63 15.93 -6.33 8.22
N ASP A 64 14.83 -5.99 8.91
CA ASP A 64 13.96 -6.96 9.58
C ASP A 64 12.98 -7.66 8.63
N PHE A 65 12.79 -7.13 7.40
CA PHE A 65 11.81 -7.63 6.44
C PHE A 65 12.42 -8.19 5.15
N THR A 66 13.70 -8.56 5.17
CA THR A 66 14.41 -9.05 3.97
C THR A 66 13.75 -10.29 3.37
N THR A 67 13.34 -11.23 4.21
CA THR A 67 12.64 -12.47 3.81
C THR A 67 11.27 -12.14 3.21
N LEU A 68 10.50 -11.24 3.82
CA LEU A 68 9.21 -10.78 3.31
C LEU A 68 9.35 -10.13 1.92
N VAL A 69 10.35 -9.25 1.74
CA VAL A 69 10.60 -8.58 0.45
C VAL A 69 10.99 -9.58 -0.64
N ALA A 70 11.79 -10.59 -0.31
CA ALA A 70 12.11 -11.68 -1.23
C ALA A 70 10.85 -12.46 -1.63
N ALA A 71 9.99 -12.78 -0.66
CA ALA A 71 8.70 -13.46 -0.92
C ALA A 71 7.76 -12.62 -1.78
N LEU A 72 7.66 -11.30 -1.54
CA LEU A 72 6.84 -10.39 -2.37
C LEU A 72 7.34 -10.33 -3.82
N LYS A 73 8.66 -10.34 -4.04
CA LYS A 73 9.26 -10.38 -5.37
C LYS A 73 8.95 -11.71 -6.08
N GLN A 74 9.10 -12.82 -5.39
CA GLN A 74 8.83 -14.15 -5.91
C GLN A 74 7.35 -14.32 -6.29
N ALA A 75 6.44 -13.85 -5.45
CA ALA A 75 5.00 -13.87 -5.72
C ALA A 75 4.54 -12.85 -6.78
N GLY A 76 5.40 -11.88 -7.19
CA GLY A 76 5.06 -10.84 -8.15
C GLY A 76 4.10 -9.76 -7.61
N LEU A 77 3.97 -9.63 -6.30
CA LEU A 77 3.04 -8.71 -5.64
C LEU A 77 3.60 -7.31 -5.39
N VAL A 78 4.87 -7.07 -5.72
CA VAL A 78 5.55 -5.77 -5.51
C VAL A 78 4.78 -4.63 -6.16
N THR A 79 4.43 -4.75 -7.45
CA THR A 79 3.70 -3.72 -8.18
C THR A 79 2.32 -3.45 -7.59
N SER A 80 1.60 -4.51 -7.20
CA SER A 80 0.26 -4.39 -6.61
C SER A 80 0.28 -3.61 -5.30
N LEU A 81 1.27 -3.84 -4.45
CA LEU A 81 1.43 -3.16 -3.17
C LEU A 81 2.11 -1.79 -3.26
N SER A 82 2.78 -1.48 -4.38
CA SER A 82 3.34 -0.15 -4.66
C SER A 82 2.31 0.82 -5.23
N ASN A 83 1.15 0.34 -5.66
CA ASN A 83 0.08 1.18 -6.19
C ASN A 83 -0.53 2.08 -5.10
N ALA A 84 -1.20 3.15 -5.56
CA ALA A 84 -1.96 4.02 -4.67
C ALA A 84 -3.18 3.28 -4.10
N GLY A 85 -3.30 3.27 -2.78
CA GLY A 85 -4.45 2.72 -2.06
C GLY A 85 -4.15 2.73 -0.57
N PRO A 86 -5.09 2.86 0.30
CA PRO A 86 -4.80 2.64 1.71
C PRO A 86 -4.66 1.13 1.95
N PHE A 87 -3.43 0.70 2.28
CA PHE A 87 -3.15 -0.69 2.67
C PHE A 87 -2.78 -0.78 4.14
N THR A 88 -3.21 -1.85 4.78
CA THR A 88 -2.68 -2.29 6.07
C THR A 88 -1.93 -3.59 5.85
N VAL A 89 -0.61 -3.57 6.04
CA VAL A 89 0.27 -4.72 5.81
C VAL A 89 0.76 -5.25 7.14
N PHE A 90 0.43 -6.49 7.46
CA PHE A 90 0.98 -7.21 8.59
C PHE A 90 2.28 -7.89 8.16
N ALA A 91 3.42 -7.27 8.46
CA ALA A 91 4.74 -7.66 7.98
C ALA A 91 5.43 -8.59 9.00
N PRO A 92 5.55 -9.89 8.73
CA PRO A 92 6.35 -10.77 9.58
C PRO A 92 7.83 -10.40 9.49
N THR A 93 8.48 -10.32 10.64
CA THR A 93 9.92 -10.12 10.72
C THR A 93 10.69 -11.38 10.30
N ASN A 94 11.99 -11.25 10.01
CA ASN A 94 12.84 -12.41 9.72
C ASN A 94 12.76 -13.44 10.87
N ALA A 95 12.79 -12.97 12.13
CA ALA A 95 12.61 -13.83 13.30
C ALA A 95 11.23 -14.53 13.36
N ALA A 96 10.19 -13.97 12.73
CA ALA A 96 8.90 -14.63 12.62
C ALA A 96 8.96 -15.80 11.63
N PHE A 97 9.70 -15.66 10.55
CA PHE A 97 9.94 -16.75 9.60
C PHE A 97 10.80 -17.87 10.20
N ASP A 98 11.78 -17.53 11.06
CA ASP A 98 12.64 -18.50 11.76
C ASP A 98 11.85 -19.42 12.71
N LYS A 99 10.65 -18.99 13.15
CA LYS A 99 9.75 -19.81 13.98
C LYS A 99 9.00 -20.87 13.18
N LEU A 100 8.99 -20.79 11.86
CA LEU A 100 8.36 -21.80 11.01
C LEU A 100 9.21 -23.06 10.94
N PRO A 101 8.61 -24.24 10.72
CA PRO A 101 9.36 -25.46 10.49
C PRO A 101 10.39 -25.30 9.37
N ALA A 102 11.59 -25.83 9.58
CA ALA A 102 12.67 -25.74 8.60
C ALA A 102 12.23 -26.23 7.22
N GLY A 103 12.57 -25.46 6.18
CA GLY A 103 12.17 -25.79 4.80
C GLY A 103 10.78 -25.32 4.38
N THR A 104 9.96 -24.81 5.30
CA THR A 104 8.62 -24.27 4.93
C THR A 104 8.75 -23.05 4.03
N VAL A 105 9.61 -22.10 4.40
CA VAL A 105 9.85 -20.88 3.61
C VAL A 105 10.48 -21.23 2.27
N ASP A 106 11.53 -22.07 2.27
CA ASP A 106 12.19 -22.52 1.05
C ASP A 106 11.24 -23.29 0.13
N GLY A 107 10.34 -24.07 0.72
CA GLY A 107 9.29 -24.78 -0.01
C GLY A 107 8.31 -23.86 -0.70
N LEU A 108 7.88 -22.78 -0.01
CA LEU A 108 6.95 -21.78 -0.54
C LEU A 108 7.59 -20.85 -1.57
N MET A 109 8.92 -20.68 -1.51
CA MET A 109 9.66 -19.84 -2.47
C MET A 109 9.93 -20.51 -3.80
N LYS A 110 9.54 -21.78 -3.97
CA LYS A 110 9.67 -22.48 -5.25
C LYS A 110 8.65 -21.96 -6.27
N ASP A 111 9.00 -22.01 -7.55
CA ASP A 111 8.16 -21.50 -8.63
C ASP A 111 6.82 -22.24 -8.76
N ASP A 112 6.78 -23.54 -8.42
CA ASP A 112 5.58 -24.36 -8.38
C ASP A 112 4.64 -24.03 -7.22
N LYS A 113 5.08 -23.21 -6.24
CA LYS A 113 4.34 -22.76 -5.08
C LYS A 113 4.04 -21.27 -5.06
N LYS A 114 4.23 -20.61 -6.21
CA LYS A 114 4.03 -19.16 -6.34
C LYS A 114 2.61 -18.71 -5.98
N ASP A 115 1.60 -19.48 -6.37
CA ASP A 115 0.19 -19.16 -6.08
C ASP A 115 -0.13 -19.35 -4.59
N ASP A 116 0.41 -20.40 -3.97
CA ASP A 116 0.28 -20.62 -2.53
C ASP A 116 0.97 -19.48 -1.75
N LEU A 117 2.16 -19.07 -2.18
CA LEU A 117 2.89 -17.94 -1.61
C LEU A 117 2.12 -16.63 -1.77
N ALA A 118 1.55 -16.38 -2.95
CA ALA A 118 0.74 -15.19 -3.20
C ALA A 118 -0.50 -15.16 -2.30
N ASN A 119 -1.19 -16.28 -2.12
CA ASN A 119 -2.33 -16.39 -1.22
C ASN A 119 -1.95 -16.09 0.24
N ILE A 120 -0.84 -16.65 0.72
CA ILE A 120 -0.32 -16.36 2.07
C ILE A 120 0.02 -14.88 2.22
N LEU A 121 0.69 -14.28 1.25
CA LEU A 121 1.03 -12.86 1.29
C LEU A 121 -0.20 -11.95 1.24
N GLN A 122 -1.22 -12.31 0.46
CA GLN A 122 -2.51 -11.61 0.45
C GLN A 122 -3.25 -11.74 1.79
N TYR A 123 -3.08 -12.86 2.50
CA TYR A 123 -3.60 -13.05 3.87
C TYR A 123 -2.89 -12.15 4.90
N HIS A 124 -1.77 -11.54 4.55
CA HIS A 124 -1.06 -10.55 5.36
C HIS A 124 -1.44 -9.10 5.02
N VAL A 125 -2.30 -8.89 4.03
CA VAL A 125 -2.71 -7.56 3.57
C VAL A 125 -4.19 -7.36 3.79
N ALA A 126 -4.55 -6.29 4.47
CA ALA A 126 -5.94 -5.81 4.55
C ALA A 126 -6.10 -4.54 3.73
N LEU A 127 -7.26 -4.42 3.09
CA LEU A 127 -7.64 -3.21 2.36
C LEU A 127 -8.14 -2.16 3.35
N GLY A 128 -7.53 -0.97 3.32
CA GLY A 128 -7.82 0.12 4.23
C GLY A 128 -6.59 0.55 5.04
N GLY A 129 -6.51 1.81 5.38
CA GLY A 129 -5.45 2.38 6.23
C GLY A 129 -5.85 2.34 7.70
N LEU A 130 -5.89 1.16 8.31
CA LEU A 130 -6.31 0.96 9.68
C LEU A 130 -5.22 1.38 10.66
N LYS A 131 -5.51 2.35 11.51
CA LYS A 131 -4.58 2.76 12.58
C LYS A 131 -4.75 1.85 13.81
N SER A 132 -3.71 1.73 14.61
CA SER A 132 -3.75 0.91 15.82
C SER A 132 -4.86 1.33 16.80
N ALA A 133 -5.24 2.61 16.79
CA ALA A 133 -6.36 3.13 17.60
C ALA A 133 -7.75 2.67 17.10
N ASP A 134 -7.84 2.22 15.86
CA ASP A 134 -9.10 1.78 15.26
C ASP A 134 -9.39 0.30 15.56
N PHE A 135 -8.40 -0.44 16.08
CA PHE A 135 -8.56 -1.85 16.39
C PHE A 135 -9.35 -2.05 17.69
N LYS A 136 -10.32 -2.93 17.63
CA LYS A 136 -11.16 -3.31 18.77
C LYS A 136 -10.99 -4.79 19.08
N ASP A 137 -11.12 -5.13 20.36
CA ASP A 137 -11.11 -6.54 20.78
C ASP A 137 -12.26 -7.31 20.14
N GLY A 138 -11.95 -8.48 19.61
CA GLY A 138 -12.91 -9.32 18.88
C GLY A 138 -13.25 -8.83 17.47
N GLN A 139 -12.60 -7.78 16.95
CA GLN A 139 -12.86 -7.28 15.61
C GLN A 139 -12.42 -8.29 14.55
N VAL A 140 -13.29 -8.55 13.58
CA VAL A 140 -13.00 -9.37 12.40
C VAL A 140 -12.54 -8.48 11.27
N LEU A 141 -11.37 -8.74 10.74
CA LEU A 141 -10.75 -7.99 9.64
C LEU A 141 -10.67 -8.87 8.40
N GLY A 142 -11.27 -8.42 7.30
CA GLY A 142 -11.17 -9.08 5.99
C GLY A 142 -9.82 -8.81 5.33
N MET A 143 -9.18 -9.87 4.86
CA MET A 143 -7.88 -9.84 4.21
C MET A 143 -8.02 -9.85 2.68
N ALA A 144 -6.96 -9.49 1.98
CA ALA A 144 -6.98 -9.37 0.52
C ALA A 144 -7.22 -10.71 -0.22
N ASN A 145 -6.94 -11.83 0.41
CA ASN A 145 -7.24 -13.16 -0.13
C ASN A 145 -8.70 -13.62 0.09
N GLY A 146 -9.51 -12.81 0.82
CA GLY A 146 -10.90 -13.13 1.14
C GLY A 146 -11.12 -13.81 2.50
N ASP A 147 -10.06 -14.22 3.18
CA ASP A 147 -10.12 -14.78 4.53
C ASP A 147 -10.24 -13.68 5.59
N ASN A 148 -10.48 -14.08 6.83
CA ASN A 148 -10.65 -13.18 7.96
C ASN A 148 -9.57 -13.42 9.03
N VAL A 149 -9.17 -12.32 9.69
CA VAL A 149 -8.31 -12.34 10.87
C VAL A 149 -9.06 -11.70 12.04
N ILE A 150 -8.96 -12.29 13.21
CA ILE A 150 -9.55 -11.76 14.45
C ILE A 150 -8.50 -10.91 15.16
N ILE A 151 -8.84 -9.66 15.40
CA ILE A 151 -8.04 -8.74 16.20
C ILE A 151 -8.41 -8.93 17.67
N ASN A 152 -7.42 -9.06 18.54
CA ASN A 152 -7.62 -9.09 19.98
C ASN A 152 -6.78 -8.00 20.62
N VAL A 153 -7.40 -7.23 21.50
CA VAL A 153 -6.74 -6.13 22.22
C VAL A 153 -6.83 -6.40 23.72
N LYS A 154 -5.67 -6.69 24.32
CA LYS A 154 -5.56 -6.90 25.77
C LYS A 154 -4.37 -6.14 26.33
N ASP A 155 -4.57 -5.40 27.41
CA ASP A 155 -3.54 -4.66 28.12
C ASP A 155 -2.69 -3.75 27.18
N GLY A 156 -3.34 -3.14 26.18
CA GLY A 156 -2.68 -2.30 25.16
C GLY A 156 -1.88 -3.07 24.12
N LYS A 157 -1.89 -4.40 24.16
CA LYS A 157 -1.26 -5.26 23.15
C LYS A 157 -2.30 -5.72 22.15
N ILE A 158 -1.93 -5.62 20.87
CA ILE A 158 -2.77 -6.07 19.77
C ILE A 158 -2.22 -7.40 19.27
N THR A 159 -3.08 -8.40 19.20
CA THR A 159 -2.75 -9.73 18.69
C THR A 159 -3.70 -10.13 17.57
N LEU A 160 -3.20 -10.90 16.64
CA LEU A 160 -3.92 -11.46 15.51
C LEU A 160 -4.20 -12.94 15.78
N ASN A 161 -5.46 -13.35 15.65
CA ASN A 161 -5.92 -14.72 15.91
C ASN A 161 -5.49 -15.27 17.29
N ASN A 162 -5.33 -14.44 18.30
CA ASN A 162 -4.82 -14.77 19.66
C ASN A 162 -3.38 -15.33 19.72
N LEU A 163 -2.64 -15.34 18.61
CA LEU A 163 -1.34 -16.01 18.52
C LEU A 163 -0.19 -15.06 18.16
N ILE A 164 -0.43 -14.10 17.28
CA ILE A 164 0.62 -13.28 16.66
C ILE A 164 0.50 -11.86 17.18
N GLN A 165 1.57 -11.34 17.78
CA GLN A 165 1.57 -10.00 18.36
C GLN A 165 2.10 -8.97 17.36
N ILE A 166 1.46 -7.78 17.35
CA ILE A 166 2.00 -6.60 16.70
C ILE A 166 3.11 -6.02 17.57
N THR A 167 4.31 -5.90 17.03
CA THR A 167 5.51 -5.43 17.75
C THR A 167 5.88 -3.99 17.43
N ALA A 168 5.60 -3.52 16.21
CA ALA A 168 5.88 -2.15 15.79
C ALA A 168 4.88 -1.70 14.72
N THR A 169 4.77 -0.37 14.57
CA THR A 169 3.94 0.27 13.55
C THR A 169 4.80 1.25 12.75
N ILE A 170 4.76 1.15 11.44
CA ILE A 170 5.54 2.00 10.52
C ILE A 170 4.57 2.61 9.51
N GLN A 171 4.61 3.94 9.38
CA GLN A 171 3.77 4.66 8.42
C GLN A 171 4.44 4.66 7.05
N ALA A 172 3.65 4.44 5.99
CA ALA A 172 4.06 4.56 4.60
C ALA A 172 3.13 5.52 3.86
N SER A 173 3.50 5.93 2.64
CA SER A 173 2.72 6.88 1.85
C SER A 173 1.37 6.30 1.41
N ASN A 174 1.32 5.01 1.12
CA ASN A 174 0.14 4.31 0.63
C ASN A 174 -0.45 3.33 1.64
N GLY A 175 -0.05 3.40 2.93
CA GLY A 175 -0.59 2.51 3.94
C GLY A 175 0.16 2.49 5.26
N ILE A 176 -0.13 1.48 6.07
CA ILE A 176 0.49 1.25 7.38
C ILE A 176 1.06 -0.16 7.41
N ILE A 177 2.28 -0.28 7.93
CA ILE A 177 2.93 -1.57 8.15
C ILE A 177 2.91 -1.87 9.64
N TYR A 178 2.41 -3.03 10.00
CA TYR A 178 2.48 -3.60 11.33
C TYR A 178 3.49 -4.74 11.34
N ALA A 179 4.59 -4.55 12.03
CA ALA A 179 5.56 -5.62 12.26
C ALA A 179 4.93 -6.66 13.21
N ILE A 180 4.98 -7.92 12.83
CA ILE A 180 4.42 -9.03 13.59
C ILE A 180 5.49 -10.09 13.89
N ASP A 181 5.33 -10.76 15.03
CA ASP A 181 6.28 -11.75 15.54
C ASP A 181 6.01 -13.20 15.10
N GLY A 182 5.03 -13.40 14.23
CA GLY A 182 4.66 -14.68 13.64
C GLY A 182 4.15 -14.53 12.22
N VAL A 183 4.01 -15.62 11.50
CA VAL A 183 3.47 -15.66 10.13
C VAL A 183 2.02 -16.11 10.17
N LEU A 184 1.13 -15.34 9.54
CA LEU A 184 -0.27 -15.69 9.36
C LEU A 184 -0.37 -16.76 8.27
N LEU A 185 -0.87 -17.93 8.60
CA LEU A 185 -1.14 -18.99 7.63
C LEU A 185 -2.66 -19.07 7.43
N PRO A 186 -3.13 -18.99 6.18
CA PRO A 186 -4.55 -19.19 5.90
C PRO A 186 -4.93 -20.63 6.25
N THR A 187 -6.12 -20.82 6.80
CA THR A 187 -6.66 -22.16 7.00
C THR A 187 -6.84 -22.80 5.63
N PRO A 188 -6.34 -24.04 5.40
CA PRO A 188 -6.56 -24.68 4.13
C PRO A 188 -8.06 -24.77 3.83
N ALA A 189 -8.45 -24.32 2.63
CA ALA A 189 -9.83 -24.42 2.18
C ALA A 189 -10.27 -25.91 2.27
N LYS A 190 -11.39 -26.13 2.97
CA LYS A 190 -12.03 -27.46 3.03
C LYS A 190 -12.63 -27.83 1.69
#